data_ef4badaf796007c49aa5c5095a1a4823
#
_entry.id   ef4badaf796007c49aa5c5095a1a4823
#
_cell.length_a   1.000
_cell.length_b   1.000
_cell.length_c   1.000
_cell.angle_alpha   90.00
_cell.angle_beta   90.00
_cell.angle_gamma   90.00
#
_symmetry.space_group_name_H-M   'P 1'
#
loop_
_entity.id
_entity.type
_entity.pdbx_description
1 polymer ?
#
loop_
_entity_poly.entity_id
_entity_poly.type
_entity_poly.pdbx_seq_one_letter_code
_entity_poly.pdbx_strand_id
1 'polypeptide(L)'
;MYKYFCLNPISPVGLEKFSDDYVPAGEMAGADAVLVRSAGMHELEFDKDLKAVARAGAGVNNIPLDKCAEQGIVVFNTPGANANGVKELVIAGMLLASRDILGGINWVQENEEDGNIAKDAEKAKKAFAGCEIQGKKLGVIGLGAIGVLVANVATHLGMEVYGYDPYVSVDSAWRLSRSIHHTKNVDEIYKECDYITIHVPALEDTKGMINKNAISLMKDGVVILNFARDVLVNSEDIVDALVGGKVGRYVTDFPTPEIAGVKHAIVIPHLGASTAESEDNCAKMAVEELKDFLENGNIRNSVNFPACDMGVRDKTRITILHRNIPNMIGQFTALLAKDNVNIDDMTNKSRGSYAYTMIDVDNDVAEDVVKGLEMIEGVLKVRVIA
;
A
#
# COMPACT_ATOMS: atom_id res chain seq x y z
N MET A 1 5.30 4.54 29.95
CA MET A 1 4.30 5.45 29.29
C MET A 1 4.94 5.98 28.03
N TYR A 2 4.36 5.72 26.87
CA TYR A 2 4.87 6.12 25.55
C TYR A 2 4.25 7.43 25.09
N LYS A 3 5.02 8.26 24.40
CA LYS A 3 4.55 9.51 23.81
C LYS A 3 4.41 9.37 22.30
N TYR A 4 3.24 9.75 21.75
CA TYR A 4 3.04 9.77 20.31
C TYR A 4 2.70 11.18 19.81
N PHE A 5 3.11 11.51 18.61
CA PHE A 5 2.81 12.78 17.96
C PHE A 5 2.11 12.54 16.61
N CYS A 6 1.03 13.27 16.35
CA CYS A 6 0.34 13.25 15.06
C CYS A 6 0.81 14.46 14.24
N LEU A 7 1.59 14.22 13.18
CA LEU A 7 2.15 15.27 12.32
C LEU A 7 1.05 16.00 11.51
N ASN A 8 -0.06 15.34 11.26
CA ASN A 8 -1.30 15.90 10.68
C ASN A 8 -2.50 15.12 11.21
N PRO A 9 -3.74 15.56 10.98
CA PRO A 9 -4.93 14.90 11.52
C PRO A 9 -4.97 13.41 11.18
N ILE A 10 -5.16 12.59 12.20
CA ILE A 10 -5.34 11.13 12.13
C ILE A 10 -6.73 10.82 12.69
N SER A 11 -7.41 9.84 12.10
CA SER A 11 -8.76 9.45 12.55
C SER A 11 -8.78 9.11 14.04
N PRO A 12 -9.71 9.71 14.81
CA PRO A 12 -9.90 9.40 16.24
C PRO A 12 -10.14 7.91 16.50
N VAL A 13 -10.84 7.22 15.58
CA VAL A 13 -11.14 5.77 15.66
C VAL A 13 -9.86 4.93 15.72
N GLY A 14 -8.78 5.37 15.08
CA GLY A 14 -7.46 4.75 15.22
C GLY A 14 -6.81 5.09 16.56
N LEU A 15 -6.84 6.37 16.96
CA LEU A 15 -6.20 6.84 18.20
C LEU A 15 -6.84 6.23 19.47
N GLU A 16 -8.13 5.90 19.45
CA GLU A 16 -8.84 5.19 20.53
C GLU A 16 -8.31 3.75 20.76
N LYS A 17 -7.49 3.22 19.85
CA LYS A 17 -6.80 1.93 20.05
C LYS A 17 -5.59 2.01 20.99
N PHE A 18 -5.09 3.20 21.26
CA PHE A 18 -4.07 3.38 22.30
C PHE A 18 -4.66 3.13 23.69
N SER A 19 -3.87 2.47 24.55
CA SER A 19 -4.20 2.31 25.99
C SER A 19 -3.79 3.57 26.77
N ASP A 20 -4.11 3.59 28.06
CA ASP A 20 -3.70 4.67 28.98
C ASP A 20 -2.16 4.80 29.13
N ASP A 21 -1.40 3.81 28.64
CA ASP A 21 0.07 3.87 28.60
C ASP A 21 0.61 4.78 27.50
N TYR A 22 -0.26 5.34 26.65
CA TYR A 22 0.08 6.24 25.56
C TYR A 22 -0.47 7.63 25.80
N VAL A 23 0.36 8.64 25.65
CA VAL A 23 -0.05 10.04 25.78
C VAL A 23 0.31 10.83 24.54
N PRO A 24 -0.56 11.72 24.06
CA PRO A 24 -0.24 12.61 22.95
C PRO A 24 0.83 13.62 23.38
N ALA A 25 1.85 13.80 22.55
CA ALA A 25 2.86 14.84 22.69
C ALA A 25 2.37 16.15 22.05
N GLY A 26 2.73 17.29 22.63
CA GLY A 26 2.43 18.59 22.07
C GLY A 26 3.29 18.97 20.88
N GLU A 27 4.46 18.36 20.76
CA GLU A 27 5.43 18.53 19.68
C GLU A 27 6.11 17.20 19.34
N MET A 28 6.79 17.14 18.20
CA MET A 28 7.48 15.90 17.75
C MET A 28 8.73 15.61 18.62
N ALA A 29 9.35 16.63 19.16
CA ALA A 29 10.54 16.47 20.03
C ALA A 29 10.17 15.69 21.29
N GLY A 30 10.97 14.66 21.61
CA GLY A 30 10.75 13.76 22.74
C GLY A 30 9.56 12.81 22.58
N ALA A 31 9.01 12.65 21.38
CA ALA A 31 8.02 11.61 21.08
C ALA A 31 8.71 10.27 20.80
N ASP A 32 8.13 9.17 21.28
CA ASP A 32 8.56 7.81 20.96
C ASP A 32 8.13 7.38 19.55
N ALA A 33 6.98 7.88 19.10
CA ALA A 33 6.42 7.53 17.79
C ALA A 33 5.73 8.73 17.13
N VAL A 34 5.75 8.74 15.78
CA VAL A 34 5.02 9.72 14.97
C VAL A 34 4.02 9.01 14.09
N LEU A 35 2.78 9.52 14.10
CA LEU A 35 1.74 9.17 13.15
C LEU A 35 1.67 10.23 12.06
N VAL A 36 1.62 9.80 10.80
CA VAL A 36 1.54 10.70 9.64
C VAL A 36 0.60 10.14 8.58
N ARG A 37 -0.03 10.99 7.80
CA ARG A 37 -0.82 10.60 6.62
C ARG A 37 -0.20 11.19 5.35
N SER A 38 -0.35 12.49 5.14
CA SER A 38 0.05 13.19 3.92
C SER A 38 1.13 14.24 4.12
N ALA A 39 1.43 14.63 5.36
CA ALA A 39 2.45 15.64 5.63
C ALA A 39 3.84 15.17 5.18
N GLY A 40 4.62 16.06 4.56
CA GLY A 40 6.00 15.81 4.16
C GLY A 40 6.94 15.79 5.36
N MET A 41 7.87 14.82 5.38
CA MET A 41 8.84 14.66 6.47
C MET A 41 10.29 14.85 6.01
N HIS A 42 10.54 15.14 4.73
CA HIS A 42 11.90 15.20 4.18
C HIS A 42 12.76 16.31 4.81
N GLU A 43 12.14 17.44 5.15
CA GLU A 43 12.83 18.60 5.74
C GLU A 43 12.87 18.58 7.29
N LEU A 44 12.27 17.54 7.90
CA LEU A 44 12.20 17.45 9.37
C LEU A 44 13.49 16.85 9.93
N GLU A 45 13.95 17.39 11.07
CA GLU A 45 14.96 16.75 11.90
C GLU A 45 14.27 15.83 12.93
N PHE A 46 14.85 14.63 13.10
CA PHE A 46 14.31 13.64 14.03
C PHE A 46 15.12 13.61 15.31
N ASP A 47 14.42 13.58 16.44
CA ASP A 47 15.02 13.37 17.74
C ASP A 47 15.60 11.93 17.82
N LYS A 48 16.72 11.79 18.53
CA LYS A 48 17.35 10.48 18.80
C LYS A 48 16.41 9.52 19.55
N ASP A 49 15.45 10.06 20.31
CA ASP A 49 14.51 9.27 21.11
C ASP A 49 13.35 8.72 20.26
N LEU A 50 13.15 9.24 19.05
CA LEU A 50 12.15 8.72 18.12
C LEU A 50 12.47 7.27 17.71
N LYS A 51 11.52 6.37 17.92
CA LYS A 51 11.66 4.92 17.67
C LYS A 51 10.98 4.49 16.37
N ALA A 52 9.83 5.11 16.07
CA ALA A 52 9.03 4.70 14.92
C ALA A 52 8.23 5.84 14.29
N VAL A 53 7.98 5.68 13.00
CA VAL A 53 7.01 6.48 12.24
C VAL A 53 6.01 5.52 11.62
N ALA A 54 4.70 5.75 11.83
CA ALA A 54 3.66 4.99 11.16
C ALA A 54 2.85 5.89 10.24
N ARG A 55 2.81 5.53 8.95
CA ARG A 55 1.98 6.20 7.97
C ARG A 55 0.61 5.54 7.88
N ALA A 56 -0.44 6.30 8.19
CA ALA A 56 -1.82 5.88 7.93
C ALA A 56 -2.11 5.93 6.41
N GLY A 57 -1.62 4.92 5.70
CA GLY A 57 -1.73 4.77 4.24
C GLY A 57 -0.64 3.86 3.66
N ALA A 58 -0.81 3.41 2.42
CA ALA A 58 0.08 2.42 1.80
C ALA A 58 1.37 3.01 1.19
N GLY A 59 1.30 4.19 0.56
CA GLY A 59 2.48 4.85 -0.02
C GLY A 59 3.36 5.51 1.04
N VAL A 60 4.65 5.78 0.77
CA VAL A 60 5.59 6.37 1.75
C VAL A 60 6.50 7.43 1.16
N ASN A 61 6.14 7.98 0.02
CA ASN A 61 6.98 8.97 -0.71
C ASN A 61 7.19 10.26 0.09
N ASN A 62 6.37 10.54 1.09
CA ASN A 62 6.48 11.71 1.97
C ASN A 62 7.42 11.49 3.17
N ILE A 63 8.05 10.30 3.30
CA ILE A 63 8.92 9.95 4.43
C ILE A 63 10.34 9.65 3.91
N PRO A 64 11.41 10.24 4.49
CA PRO A 64 12.80 9.98 4.10
C PRO A 64 13.29 8.65 4.69
N LEU A 65 13.02 7.53 3.99
CA LEU A 65 13.23 6.17 4.49
C LEU A 65 14.68 5.90 4.88
N ASP A 66 15.65 6.35 4.06
CA ASP A 66 17.09 6.13 4.33
C ASP A 66 17.55 6.91 5.56
N LYS A 67 17.12 8.18 5.70
CA LYS A 67 17.41 8.99 6.90
C LYS A 67 16.83 8.33 8.15
N CYS A 68 15.60 7.82 8.09
CA CYS A 68 14.98 7.09 9.20
C CYS A 68 15.76 5.82 9.54
N ALA A 69 16.17 5.04 8.54
CA ALA A 69 16.89 3.79 8.75
C ALA A 69 18.26 4.04 9.42
N GLU A 70 19.03 5.03 8.96
CA GLU A 70 20.33 5.41 9.53
C GLU A 70 20.24 5.86 10.99
N GLN A 71 19.10 6.42 11.40
CA GLN A 71 18.84 6.83 12.77
C GLN A 71 18.16 5.74 13.63
N GLY A 72 18.00 4.53 13.08
CA GLY A 72 17.32 3.43 13.78
C GLY A 72 15.85 3.74 14.07
N ILE A 73 15.16 4.41 13.14
CA ILE A 73 13.73 4.69 13.20
C ILE A 73 13.01 3.75 12.26
N VAL A 74 12.13 2.92 12.80
CA VAL A 74 11.32 1.98 12.00
C VAL A 74 10.16 2.72 11.36
N VAL A 75 9.98 2.58 10.05
CA VAL A 75 8.88 3.19 9.31
C VAL A 75 7.87 2.12 8.91
N PHE A 76 6.64 2.28 9.37
CA PHE A 76 5.50 1.43 9.04
C PHE A 76 4.60 2.10 8.01
N ASN A 77 3.94 1.29 7.21
CA ASN A 77 2.80 1.70 6.39
C ASN A 77 1.64 0.71 6.59
N THR A 78 0.45 1.03 6.08
CA THR A 78 -0.75 0.24 6.30
C THR A 78 -1.24 -0.43 5.01
N PRO A 79 -0.52 -1.45 4.50
CA PRO A 79 -0.85 -2.10 3.24
C PRO A 79 -2.18 -2.85 3.37
N GLY A 80 -3.09 -2.60 2.42
CA GLY A 80 -4.38 -3.28 2.37
C GLY A 80 -5.48 -2.70 3.27
N ALA A 81 -5.18 -1.78 4.19
CA ALA A 81 -6.18 -1.17 5.05
C ALA A 81 -7.25 -0.39 4.25
N ASN A 82 -6.86 0.20 3.12
CA ASN A 82 -7.72 0.92 2.18
C ASN A 82 -8.20 0.06 0.99
N ALA A 83 -7.92 -1.23 0.99
CA ALA A 83 -8.15 -2.08 -0.20
C ALA A 83 -9.62 -2.13 -0.62
N ASN A 84 -10.55 -2.05 0.32
CA ASN A 84 -11.98 -2.05 0.01
C ASN A 84 -12.40 -0.78 -0.73
N GLY A 85 -11.96 0.40 -0.29
CA GLY A 85 -12.26 1.67 -0.96
C GLY A 85 -11.73 1.68 -2.40
N VAL A 86 -10.49 1.24 -2.62
CA VAL A 86 -9.92 1.12 -3.97
C VAL A 86 -10.71 0.13 -4.82
N LYS A 87 -11.06 -1.04 -4.28
CA LYS A 87 -11.90 -2.03 -4.99
C LYS A 87 -13.22 -1.40 -5.46
N GLU A 88 -13.89 -0.63 -4.62
CA GLU A 88 -15.16 0.02 -4.96
C GLU A 88 -14.98 1.05 -6.08
N LEU A 89 -13.91 1.83 -6.03
CA LEU A 89 -13.60 2.78 -7.11
C LEU A 89 -13.25 2.08 -8.42
N VAL A 90 -12.55 0.94 -8.40
CA VAL A 90 -12.29 0.10 -9.59
C VAL A 90 -13.59 -0.35 -10.21
N ILE A 91 -14.54 -0.86 -9.42
CA ILE A 91 -15.85 -1.31 -9.91
C ILE A 91 -16.65 -0.13 -10.50
N ALA A 92 -16.67 1.02 -9.82
CA ALA A 92 -17.29 2.24 -10.32
C ALA A 92 -16.65 2.66 -11.66
N GLY A 93 -15.33 2.69 -11.76
CA GLY A 93 -14.59 3.02 -12.99
C GLY A 93 -14.89 2.05 -14.12
N MET A 94 -15.01 0.76 -13.84
CA MET A 94 -15.39 -0.27 -14.82
C MET A 94 -16.80 -0.03 -15.37
N LEU A 95 -17.77 0.31 -14.52
CA LEU A 95 -19.14 0.60 -14.92
C LEU A 95 -19.23 1.93 -15.70
N LEU A 96 -18.49 2.96 -15.31
CA LEU A 96 -18.39 4.22 -16.05
C LEU A 96 -17.75 4.05 -17.43
N ALA A 97 -16.78 3.14 -17.57
CA ALA A 97 -16.17 2.83 -18.86
C ALA A 97 -17.11 2.03 -19.78
N SER A 98 -18.03 1.25 -19.21
CA SER A 98 -18.94 0.38 -19.97
C SER A 98 -20.08 1.14 -20.65
N ARG A 99 -20.50 2.26 -20.09
CA ARG A 99 -21.54 3.18 -20.63
C ARG A 99 -21.11 4.61 -20.41
N ASP A 100 -21.45 5.50 -21.31
CA ASP A 100 -21.10 6.92 -21.17
C ASP A 100 -22.06 7.65 -20.18
N ILE A 101 -22.01 7.20 -18.91
CA ILE A 101 -22.83 7.77 -17.84
C ILE A 101 -22.50 9.25 -17.61
N LEU A 102 -21.18 9.60 -17.66
CA LEU A 102 -20.73 10.98 -17.48
C LEU A 102 -21.22 11.90 -18.59
N GLY A 103 -21.12 11.46 -19.84
CA GLY A 103 -21.70 12.21 -20.98
C GLY A 103 -23.19 12.37 -20.86
N GLY A 104 -23.91 11.33 -20.40
CA GLY A 104 -25.34 11.40 -20.13
C GLY A 104 -25.71 12.39 -19.04
N ILE A 105 -24.95 12.43 -17.92
CA ILE A 105 -25.15 13.40 -16.84
C ILE A 105 -24.92 14.83 -17.36
N ASN A 106 -23.81 15.06 -18.05
CA ASN A 106 -23.47 16.38 -18.59
C ASN A 106 -24.54 16.86 -19.55
N TRP A 107 -25.02 15.98 -20.45
CA TRP A 107 -26.10 16.31 -21.37
C TRP A 107 -27.37 16.78 -20.63
N VAL A 108 -27.78 16.11 -19.56
CA VAL A 108 -28.92 16.52 -18.74
C VAL A 108 -28.71 17.88 -18.11
N GLN A 109 -27.52 18.14 -17.57
CA GLN A 109 -27.17 19.43 -16.95
C GLN A 109 -27.12 20.56 -17.98
N GLU A 110 -26.57 20.34 -19.17
CA GLU A 110 -26.51 21.31 -20.26
C GLU A 110 -27.88 21.67 -20.84
N ASN A 111 -28.89 20.80 -20.64
CA ASN A 111 -30.26 21.00 -21.13
C ASN A 111 -31.27 21.19 -19.99
N GLU A 112 -30.84 21.69 -18.83
CA GLU A 112 -31.69 21.85 -17.63
C GLU A 112 -32.91 22.77 -17.85
N GLU A 113 -32.79 23.76 -18.74
CA GLU A 113 -33.85 24.71 -19.08
C GLU A 113 -34.79 24.23 -20.18
N ASP A 114 -34.53 23.06 -20.79
CA ASP A 114 -35.37 22.53 -21.86
C ASP A 114 -36.69 21.96 -21.32
N GLY A 115 -37.81 22.66 -21.57
CA GLY A 115 -39.13 22.22 -21.17
C GLY A 115 -39.58 20.88 -21.81
N ASN A 116 -38.87 20.37 -22.81
CA ASN A 116 -39.14 19.10 -23.50
C ASN A 116 -38.06 18.03 -23.15
N ILE A 117 -37.23 18.23 -22.19
CA ILE A 117 -36.05 17.40 -21.86
C ILE A 117 -36.38 15.91 -21.79
N ALA A 118 -37.52 15.53 -21.25
CA ALA A 118 -37.94 14.12 -21.16
C ALA A 118 -38.14 13.46 -22.55
N LYS A 119 -38.66 14.20 -23.54
CA LYS A 119 -38.83 13.73 -24.91
C LYS A 119 -37.51 13.72 -25.67
N ASP A 120 -36.69 14.73 -25.47
CA ASP A 120 -35.41 14.84 -26.18
C ASP A 120 -34.34 13.89 -25.59
N ALA A 121 -34.43 13.54 -24.30
CA ALA A 121 -33.64 12.46 -23.68
C ALA A 121 -33.82 11.10 -24.36
N GLU A 122 -35.04 10.78 -24.81
CA GLU A 122 -35.31 9.53 -25.55
C GLU A 122 -34.58 9.44 -26.91
N LYS A 123 -34.28 10.59 -27.51
CA LYS A 123 -33.45 10.67 -28.72
C LYS A 123 -31.97 10.66 -28.38
N ALA A 124 -31.55 11.47 -27.37
CA ALA A 124 -30.17 11.64 -26.97
C ALA A 124 -29.55 10.36 -26.36
N LYS A 125 -30.32 9.54 -25.64
CA LYS A 125 -29.84 8.34 -24.94
C LYS A 125 -29.02 7.38 -25.80
N LYS A 126 -29.23 7.35 -27.10
CA LYS A 126 -28.46 6.51 -28.03
C LYS A 126 -27.00 6.87 -28.11
N ALA A 127 -26.63 8.15 -27.85
CA ALA A 127 -25.26 8.62 -27.86
C ALA A 127 -24.47 8.11 -26.63
N PHE A 128 -25.16 7.77 -25.56
CA PHE A 128 -24.59 7.33 -24.29
C PHE A 128 -24.67 5.83 -24.05
N ALA A 129 -25.19 5.10 -25.02
CA ALA A 129 -25.33 3.64 -24.96
C ALA A 129 -23.94 2.96 -24.91
N GLY A 130 -23.88 1.83 -24.24
CA GLY A 130 -22.66 1.05 -24.13
C GLY A 130 -22.93 -0.44 -24.08
N CYS A 131 -22.16 -1.17 -23.28
CA CYS A 131 -22.27 -2.63 -23.13
C CYS A 131 -22.45 -3.02 -21.66
N GLU A 132 -22.86 -4.27 -21.45
CA GLU A 132 -22.88 -4.91 -20.14
C GLU A 132 -21.55 -5.56 -19.85
N ILE A 133 -21.17 -5.62 -18.56
CA ILE A 133 -19.93 -6.29 -18.12
C ILE A 133 -20.13 -7.80 -17.94
N GLN A 134 -21.38 -8.25 -17.76
CA GLN A 134 -21.70 -9.67 -17.62
C GLN A 134 -21.22 -10.46 -18.86
N GLY A 135 -20.55 -11.59 -18.63
CA GLY A 135 -19.97 -12.42 -19.69
C GLY A 135 -18.73 -11.86 -20.36
N LYS A 136 -18.23 -10.66 -19.95
CA LYS A 136 -16.96 -10.11 -20.41
C LYS A 136 -15.80 -10.67 -19.61
N LYS A 137 -14.61 -10.71 -20.22
CA LYS A 137 -13.37 -11.16 -19.60
C LYS A 137 -12.66 -10.01 -18.92
N LEU A 138 -12.35 -10.16 -17.61
CA LEU A 138 -11.55 -9.24 -16.83
C LEU A 138 -10.18 -9.86 -16.53
N GLY A 139 -9.12 -9.19 -16.96
CA GLY A 139 -7.75 -9.50 -16.53
C GLY A 139 -7.38 -8.68 -15.29
N VAL A 140 -6.94 -9.36 -14.24
CA VAL A 140 -6.45 -8.75 -13.00
C VAL A 140 -4.95 -9.00 -12.89
N ILE A 141 -4.16 -7.94 -13.03
CA ILE A 141 -2.69 -7.99 -12.94
C ILE A 141 -2.28 -7.54 -11.56
N GLY A 142 -1.73 -8.46 -10.76
CA GLY A 142 -1.46 -8.29 -9.34
C GLY A 142 -2.62 -8.78 -8.46
N LEU A 143 -2.39 -9.86 -7.71
CA LEU A 143 -3.36 -10.53 -6.82
C LEU A 143 -3.01 -10.31 -5.34
N GLY A 144 -2.61 -9.07 -5.02
CA GLY A 144 -2.43 -8.60 -3.66
C GLY A 144 -3.75 -8.23 -2.97
N ALA A 145 -3.70 -7.40 -1.93
CA ALA A 145 -4.85 -7.03 -1.11
C ALA A 145 -6.03 -6.46 -1.91
N ILE A 146 -5.77 -5.65 -2.94
CA ILE A 146 -6.80 -5.04 -3.79
C ILE A 146 -7.23 -6.00 -4.88
N GLY A 147 -6.27 -6.57 -5.64
CA GLY A 147 -6.57 -7.41 -6.80
C GLY A 147 -7.43 -8.63 -6.45
N VAL A 148 -7.20 -9.26 -5.31
CA VAL A 148 -8.04 -10.37 -4.81
C VAL A 148 -9.49 -9.93 -4.60
N LEU A 149 -9.71 -8.74 -4.00
CA LEU A 149 -11.06 -8.23 -3.77
C LEU A 149 -11.77 -7.89 -5.09
N VAL A 150 -11.06 -7.24 -6.02
CA VAL A 150 -11.60 -6.91 -7.35
C VAL A 150 -11.94 -8.18 -8.12
N ALA A 151 -11.03 -9.15 -8.18
CA ALA A 151 -11.22 -10.41 -8.87
C ALA A 151 -12.46 -11.16 -8.34
N ASN A 152 -12.61 -11.26 -7.01
CA ASN A 152 -13.75 -11.93 -6.40
C ASN A 152 -15.07 -11.20 -6.70
N VAL A 153 -15.12 -9.87 -6.57
CA VAL A 153 -16.36 -9.11 -6.86
C VAL A 153 -16.73 -9.22 -8.33
N ALA A 154 -15.76 -9.17 -9.24
CA ALA A 154 -16.02 -9.28 -10.68
C ALA A 154 -16.65 -10.63 -11.05
N THR A 155 -16.30 -11.73 -10.38
CA THR A 155 -16.99 -13.02 -10.58
C THR A 155 -18.46 -12.96 -10.17
N HIS A 156 -18.77 -12.25 -9.06
CA HIS A 156 -20.18 -12.07 -8.63
C HIS A 156 -20.98 -11.15 -9.56
N LEU A 157 -20.30 -10.26 -10.29
CA LEU A 157 -20.93 -9.45 -11.36
C LEU A 157 -21.08 -10.21 -12.68
N GLY A 158 -20.75 -11.51 -12.70
CA GLY A 158 -20.90 -12.37 -13.86
C GLY A 158 -19.81 -12.24 -14.92
N MET A 159 -18.66 -11.68 -14.56
CA MET A 159 -17.49 -11.65 -15.46
C MET A 159 -16.70 -12.96 -15.41
N GLU A 160 -16.02 -13.30 -16.50
CA GLU A 160 -15.00 -14.33 -16.55
C GLU A 160 -13.64 -13.69 -16.15
N VAL A 161 -13.05 -14.12 -15.03
CA VAL A 161 -11.90 -13.44 -14.45
C VAL A 161 -10.62 -14.23 -14.67
N TYR A 162 -9.59 -13.56 -15.18
CA TYR A 162 -8.23 -14.05 -15.38
C TYR A 162 -7.30 -13.31 -14.41
N GLY A 163 -6.53 -14.05 -13.62
CA GLY A 163 -5.61 -13.47 -12.64
C GLY A 163 -4.15 -13.82 -12.96
N TYR A 164 -3.29 -12.81 -12.91
CA TYR A 164 -1.85 -12.95 -13.06
C TYR A 164 -1.11 -12.28 -11.90
N ASP A 165 -0.32 -13.04 -11.19
CA ASP A 165 0.64 -12.54 -10.19
C ASP A 165 1.74 -13.60 -9.98
N PRO A 166 2.99 -13.34 -10.39
CA PRO A 166 4.10 -14.29 -10.21
C PRO A 166 4.56 -14.41 -8.74
N TYR A 167 4.10 -13.50 -7.86
CA TYR A 167 4.50 -13.43 -6.44
C TYR A 167 3.32 -13.58 -5.49
N VAL A 168 2.21 -14.15 -5.95
CA VAL A 168 1.01 -14.32 -5.11
C VAL A 168 1.34 -15.06 -3.81
N SER A 169 0.96 -14.46 -2.67
CA SER A 169 1.13 -15.11 -1.38
C SER A 169 0.13 -16.25 -1.19
N VAL A 170 0.48 -17.22 -0.34
CA VAL A 170 -0.43 -18.33 0.04
C VAL A 170 -1.74 -17.76 0.60
N ASP A 171 -1.68 -16.76 1.47
CA ASP A 171 -2.87 -16.14 2.08
C ASP A 171 -3.76 -15.46 1.02
N SER A 172 -3.16 -14.77 0.03
CA SER A 172 -3.90 -14.19 -1.08
C SER A 172 -4.57 -15.27 -1.93
N ALA A 173 -3.84 -16.35 -2.24
CA ALA A 173 -4.36 -17.47 -3.02
C ALA A 173 -5.55 -18.16 -2.34
N TRP A 174 -5.51 -18.35 -1.02
CA TRP A 174 -6.63 -18.90 -0.25
C TRP A 174 -7.89 -18.04 -0.25
N ARG A 175 -7.76 -16.75 -0.51
CA ARG A 175 -8.88 -15.80 -0.56
C ARG A 175 -9.51 -15.67 -1.95
N LEU A 176 -8.88 -16.20 -2.99
CA LEU A 176 -9.39 -16.16 -4.35
C LEU A 176 -10.55 -17.14 -4.56
N SER A 177 -11.56 -16.72 -5.32
CA SER A 177 -12.61 -17.60 -5.81
C SER A 177 -12.02 -18.68 -6.72
N ARG A 178 -12.55 -19.91 -6.59
CA ARG A 178 -12.13 -21.05 -7.43
C ARG A 178 -12.50 -20.89 -8.92
N SER A 179 -13.38 -19.96 -9.25
CA SER A 179 -13.80 -19.67 -10.63
C SER A 179 -12.81 -18.74 -11.37
N ILE A 180 -11.79 -18.22 -10.69
CA ILE A 180 -10.80 -17.35 -11.31
C ILE A 180 -9.78 -18.19 -12.06
N HIS A 181 -9.57 -17.88 -13.34
CA HIS A 181 -8.57 -18.52 -14.19
C HIS A 181 -7.18 -17.97 -13.84
N HIS A 182 -6.30 -18.84 -13.34
CA HIS A 182 -4.91 -18.45 -13.09
C HIS A 182 -4.11 -18.54 -14.41
N THR A 183 -3.45 -17.44 -14.77
CA THR A 183 -2.51 -17.41 -15.89
C THR A 183 -1.07 -17.28 -15.38
N LYS A 184 -0.13 -17.89 -16.11
CA LYS A 184 1.32 -17.81 -15.84
C LYS A 184 2.03 -16.79 -16.72
N ASN A 185 1.33 -16.25 -17.71
CA ASN A 185 1.86 -15.29 -18.67
C ASN A 185 0.88 -14.12 -18.81
N VAL A 186 1.36 -12.92 -18.54
CA VAL A 186 0.56 -11.70 -18.65
C VAL A 186 0.04 -11.44 -20.07
N ASP A 187 0.74 -11.92 -21.10
CA ASP A 187 0.30 -11.81 -22.50
C ASP A 187 -1.04 -12.51 -22.76
N GLU A 188 -1.37 -13.53 -21.98
CA GLU A 188 -2.67 -14.20 -22.06
C GLU A 188 -3.79 -13.25 -21.64
N ILE A 189 -3.57 -12.45 -20.58
CA ILE A 189 -4.48 -11.40 -20.16
C ILE A 189 -4.65 -10.35 -21.29
N TYR A 190 -3.53 -9.90 -21.86
CA TYR A 190 -3.59 -8.91 -22.95
C TYR A 190 -4.41 -9.41 -24.15
N LYS A 191 -4.23 -10.64 -24.55
CA LYS A 191 -4.91 -11.23 -25.73
C LYS A 191 -6.38 -11.55 -25.49
N GLU A 192 -6.73 -12.00 -24.29
CA GLU A 192 -8.03 -12.64 -24.04
C GLU A 192 -9.03 -11.69 -23.35
N CYS A 193 -8.59 -10.67 -22.63
CA CYS A 193 -9.46 -9.88 -21.78
C CYS A 193 -10.05 -8.65 -22.49
N ASP A 194 -11.29 -8.34 -22.15
CA ASP A 194 -12.02 -7.14 -22.62
C ASP A 194 -11.77 -5.95 -21.70
N TYR A 195 -11.48 -6.25 -20.43
CA TYR A 195 -11.12 -5.31 -19.37
C TYR A 195 -9.82 -5.75 -18.72
N ILE A 196 -8.93 -4.82 -18.42
CA ILE A 196 -7.66 -5.08 -17.73
C ILE A 196 -7.53 -4.10 -16.57
N THR A 197 -7.33 -4.61 -15.36
CA THR A 197 -7.09 -3.79 -14.17
C THR A 197 -5.75 -4.13 -13.53
N ILE A 198 -5.02 -3.09 -13.07
CA ILE A 198 -3.64 -3.20 -12.65
C ILE A 198 -3.55 -2.90 -11.15
N HIS A 199 -2.94 -3.82 -10.39
CA HIS A 199 -2.80 -3.74 -8.93
C HIS A 199 -1.40 -4.16 -8.47
N VAL A 200 -0.37 -3.82 -9.24
CA VAL A 200 1.04 -4.09 -8.91
C VAL A 200 1.72 -2.85 -8.34
N PRO A 201 2.78 -3.00 -7.52
CA PRO A 201 3.61 -1.88 -7.09
C PRO A 201 4.42 -1.29 -8.26
N ALA A 202 4.83 -0.02 -8.13
CA ALA A 202 5.74 0.63 -9.05
C ALA A 202 7.19 0.20 -8.75
N LEU A 203 7.68 -0.79 -9.45
CA LEU A 203 9.06 -1.30 -9.42
C LEU A 203 9.72 -1.07 -10.77
N GLU A 204 11.03 -1.27 -10.87
CA GLU A 204 11.75 -1.08 -12.13
C GLU A 204 11.24 -1.98 -13.27
N ASP A 205 10.81 -3.19 -12.94
CA ASP A 205 10.25 -4.18 -13.88
C ASP A 205 8.77 -3.98 -14.20
N THR A 206 8.05 -3.17 -13.41
CA THR A 206 6.63 -2.86 -13.65
C THR A 206 6.39 -1.47 -14.24
N LYS A 207 7.38 -0.57 -14.18
CA LYS A 207 7.29 0.75 -14.83
C LYS A 207 7.06 0.62 -16.33
N GLY A 208 6.05 1.33 -16.83
CA GLY A 208 5.68 1.30 -18.25
C GLY A 208 5.30 -0.10 -18.76
N MET A 209 4.83 -0.99 -17.88
CA MET A 209 4.40 -2.32 -18.30
C MET A 209 3.26 -2.30 -19.31
N ILE A 210 2.41 -1.27 -19.24
CA ILE A 210 1.42 -1.00 -20.29
C ILE A 210 2.03 0.04 -21.24
N ASN A 211 2.59 -0.46 -22.31
CA ASN A 211 3.24 0.30 -23.37
C ASN A 211 2.71 -0.14 -24.73
N LYS A 212 3.22 0.46 -25.79
CA LYS A 212 2.82 0.18 -27.17
C LYS A 212 2.86 -1.31 -27.53
N ASN A 213 3.87 -2.05 -27.03
CA ASN A 213 3.98 -3.49 -27.32
C ASN A 213 2.86 -4.26 -26.60
N ALA A 214 2.64 -4.02 -25.31
CA ALA A 214 1.55 -4.64 -24.55
C ALA A 214 0.19 -4.30 -25.17
N ILE A 215 -0.05 -3.02 -25.48
CA ILE A 215 -1.29 -2.56 -26.11
C ILE A 215 -1.52 -3.21 -27.48
N SER A 216 -0.48 -3.45 -28.25
CA SER A 216 -0.59 -4.11 -29.56
C SER A 216 -1.14 -5.53 -29.47
N LEU A 217 -0.90 -6.24 -28.36
CA LEU A 217 -1.42 -7.59 -28.09
C LEU A 217 -2.86 -7.60 -27.63
N MET A 218 -3.39 -6.47 -27.13
CA MET A 218 -4.72 -6.39 -26.57
C MET A 218 -5.81 -6.44 -27.65
N LYS A 219 -7.04 -6.71 -27.22
CA LYS A 219 -8.21 -6.61 -28.10
C LYS A 219 -8.47 -5.16 -28.50
N ASP A 220 -9.05 -4.97 -29.68
CA ASP A 220 -9.55 -3.65 -30.11
C ASP A 220 -10.74 -3.23 -29.21
N GLY A 221 -10.67 -1.98 -28.73
CA GLY A 221 -11.68 -1.46 -27.83
C GLY A 221 -11.52 -1.91 -26.36
N VAL A 222 -10.38 -2.49 -25.98
CA VAL A 222 -10.09 -2.88 -24.59
C VAL A 222 -10.27 -1.73 -23.61
N VAL A 223 -10.74 -2.03 -22.41
CA VAL A 223 -10.82 -1.08 -21.30
C VAL A 223 -9.69 -1.34 -20.34
N ILE A 224 -8.90 -0.30 -20.02
CA ILE A 224 -7.79 -0.37 -19.09
C ILE A 224 -8.13 0.47 -17.86
N LEU A 225 -7.95 -0.13 -16.65
CA LEU A 225 -8.16 0.52 -15.36
C LEU A 225 -6.85 0.54 -14.58
N ASN A 226 -6.41 1.72 -14.19
CA ASN A 226 -5.19 1.91 -13.40
C ASN A 226 -5.47 2.76 -12.16
N PHE A 227 -5.68 2.10 -11.03
CA PHE A 227 -5.82 2.69 -9.70
C PHE A 227 -4.64 2.31 -8.79
N ALA A 228 -3.51 1.93 -9.39
CA ALA A 228 -2.30 1.54 -8.67
C ALA A 228 -1.25 2.66 -8.64
N ARG A 229 -0.61 2.97 -9.79
CA ARG A 229 0.37 4.06 -9.93
C ARG A 229 0.40 4.55 -11.39
N ASP A 230 0.60 5.85 -11.59
CA ASP A 230 0.71 6.50 -12.90
C ASP A 230 1.80 5.86 -13.77
N VAL A 231 2.99 5.69 -13.22
CA VAL A 231 4.18 5.18 -13.92
C VAL A 231 4.06 3.76 -14.50
N LEU A 232 3.01 3.02 -14.18
CA LEU A 232 2.77 1.67 -14.72
C LEU A 232 2.29 1.69 -16.17
N VAL A 233 1.72 2.81 -16.61
CA VAL A 233 1.21 3.01 -17.96
C VAL A 233 2.02 4.09 -18.65
N ASN A 234 2.53 3.81 -19.85
CA ASN A 234 3.21 4.84 -20.65
C ASN A 234 2.18 5.84 -21.16
N SER A 235 2.31 7.11 -20.76
CA SER A 235 1.32 8.16 -21.05
C SER A 235 1.18 8.46 -22.55
N GLU A 236 2.26 8.48 -23.33
CA GLU A 236 2.23 8.72 -24.76
C GLU A 236 1.55 7.56 -25.51
N ASP A 237 1.93 6.33 -25.19
CA ASP A 237 1.39 5.13 -25.83
C ASP A 237 -0.11 4.95 -25.57
N ILE A 238 -0.58 5.26 -24.34
CA ILE A 238 -2.01 5.14 -23.99
C ILE A 238 -2.84 6.22 -24.69
N VAL A 239 -2.32 7.45 -24.82
CA VAL A 239 -2.97 8.55 -25.55
C VAL A 239 -3.10 8.20 -27.04
N ASP A 240 -2.02 7.75 -27.66
CA ASP A 240 -2.03 7.30 -29.07
C ASP A 240 -3.05 6.17 -29.28
N ALA A 241 -3.12 5.22 -28.37
CA ALA A 241 -4.03 4.09 -28.44
C ALA A 241 -5.50 4.50 -28.26
N LEU A 242 -5.79 5.49 -27.40
CA LEU A 242 -7.13 6.07 -27.25
C LEU A 242 -7.58 6.82 -28.50
N VAL A 243 -6.70 7.65 -29.05
CA VAL A 243 -6.96 8.41 -30.29
C VAL A 243 -7.13 7.47 -31.49
N GLY A 244 -6.31 6.43 -31.56
CA GLY A 244 -6.38 5.41 -32.62
C GLY A 244 -7.51 4.40 -32.45
N GLY A 245 -8.25 4.42 -31.34
CA GLY A 245 -9.37 3.51 -31.08
C GLY A 245 -8.97 2.08 -30.68
N LYS A 246 -7.69 1.79 -30.52
CA LYS A 246 -7.18 0.50 -30.03
C LYS A 246 -7.60 0.27 -28.59
N VAL A 247 -7.50 1.29 -27.73
CA VAL A 247 -8.04 1.32 -26.38
C VAL A 247 -9.38 2.05 -26.40
N GLY A 248 -10.43 1.39 -25.97
CA GLY A 248 -11.79 1.94 -25.95
C GLY A 248 -12.01 2.95 -24.83
N ARG A 249 -11.45 2.67 -23.65
CA ARG A 249 -11.47 3.56 -22.47
C ARG A 249 -10.23 3.33 -21.62
N TYR A 250 -9.70 4.41 -21.05
CA TYR A 250 -8.70 4.37 -19.99
C TYR A 250 -9.25 5.07 -18.74
N VAL A 251 -9.28 4.37 -17.61
CA VAL A 251 -9.78 4.89 -16.34
C VAL A 251 -8.65 4.91 -15.31
N THR A 252 -8.42 6.05 -14.69
CA THR A 252 -7.36 6.20 -13.70
C THR A 252 -7.70 7.29 -12.68
N ASP A 253 -7.15 7.17 -11.46
CA ASP A 253 -7.18 8.25 -10.47
C ASP A 253 -5.81 8.97 -10.31
N PHE A 254 -4.98 8.88 -11.36
CA PHE A 254 -3.70 9.59 -11.44
C PHE A 254 -3.74 10.61 -12.59
N PRO A 255 -4.21 11.84 -12.33
CA PRO A 255 -4.22 12.89 -13.36
C PRO A 255 -2.78 13.29 -13.72
N THR A 256 -2.47 13.25 -15.02
CA THR A 256 -1.24 13.84 -15.59
C THR A 256 -1.61 14.82 -16.70
N PRO A 257 -0.74 15.80 -17.02
CA PRO A 257 -1.01 16.75 -18.09
C PRO A 257 -1.31 16.09 -19.44
N GLU A 258 -0.68 14.94 -19.72
CA GLU A 258 -0.79 14.23 -21.00
C GLU A 258 -2.15 13.58 -21.19
N ILE A 259 -2.79 13.10 -20.10
CA ILE A 259 -4.07 12.34 -20.17
C ILE A 259 -5.28 13.19 -19.77
N ALA A 260 -5.07 14.32 -19.07
CA ALA A 260 -6.15 15.20 -18.67
C ALA A 260 -6.86 15.79 -19.89
N GLY A 261 -8.17 15.54 -20.02
CA GLY A 261 -8.98 16.01 -21.14
C GLY A 261 -8.86 15.20 -22.43
N VAL A 262 -8.11 14.10 -22.46
CA VAL A 262 -8.06 13.19 -23.59
C VAL A 262 -9.42 12.49 -23.75
N LYS A 263 -9.95 12.50 -24.98
CA LYS A 263 -11.20 11.81 -25.28
C LYS A 263 -11.11 10.31 -24.97
N HIS A 264 -12.10 9.77 -24.31
CA HIS A 264 -12.17 8.37 -23.85
C HIS A 264 -11.26 8.05 -22.65
N ALA A 265 -10.51 9.00 -22.09
CA ALA A 265 -9.93 8.90 -20.77
C ALA A 265 -10.95 9.36 -19.70
N ILE A 266 -11.10 8.57 -18.64
CA ILE A 266 -11.87 8.95 -17.44
C ILE A 266 -10.83 9.11 -16.34
N VAL A 267 -10.53 10.36 -16.02
CA VAL A 267 -9.49 10.72 -15.06
C VAL A 267 -10.12 11.28 -13.80
N ILE A 268 -9.81 10.69 -12.65
CA ILE A 268 -10.38 11.03 -11.33
C ILE A 268 -9.24 11.53 -10.44
N PRO A 269 -9.45 12.49 -9.53
CA PRO A 269 -8.39 13.00 -8.64
C PRO A 269 -8.16 12.03 -7.49
N HIS A 270 -7.18 11.14 -7.58
CA HIS A 270 -6.60 10.22 -6.58
C HIS A 270 -7.56 9.83 -5.41
N LEU A 271 -8.73 9.30 -5.72
CA LEU A 271 -9.81 9.01 -4.78
C LEU A 271 -9.81 7.58 -4.23
N GLY A 272 -8.89 6.71 -4.68
CA GLY A 272 -8.89 5.28 -4.34
C GLY A 272 -8.98 4.98 -2.84
N ALA A 273 -8.35 5.79 -2.00
CA ALA A 273 -8.33 5.64 -0.54
C ALA A 273 -9.12 6.73 0.20
N SER A 274 -9.86 7.59 -0.51
CA SER A 274 -10.51 8.77 0.07
C SER A 274 -11.93 8.46 0.54
N THR A 275 -12.05 7.54 1.50
CA THR A 275 -13.30 7.24 2.21
C THR A 275 -13.04 7.28 3.71
N ALA A 276 -14.08 7.60 4.51
CA ALA A 276 -13.97 7.63 5.97
C ALA A 276 -13.48 6.28 6.52
N GLU A 277 -14.00 5.18 6.00
CA GLU A 277 -13.63 3.83 6.43
C GLU A 277 -12.17 3.49 6.07
N SER A 278 -11.68 3.93 4.92
CA SER A 278 -10.28 3.76 4.54
C SER A 278 -9.35 4.52 5.48
N GLU A 279 -9.70 5.75 5.86
CA GLU A 279 -8.95 6.56 6.81
C GLU A 279 -8.94 5.92 8.19
N ASP A 280 -10.11 5.46 8.68
CA ASP A 280 -10.26 4.77 9.96
C ASP A 280 -9.43 3.48 10.00
N ASN A 281 -9.52 2.67 8.96
CA ASN A 281 -8.79 1.40 8.89
C ASN A 281 -7.28 1.60 8.82
N CYS A 282 -6.81 2.60 8.05
CA CYS A 282 -5.39 2.95 8.03
C CYS A 282 -4.90 3.45 9.39
N ALA A 283 -5.68 4.30 10.08
CA ALA A 283 -5.33 4.80 11.41
C ALA A 283 -5.28 3.67 12.45
N LYS A 284 -6.26 2.76 12.45
CA LYS A 284 -6.28 1.56 13.33
C LYS A 284 -5.03 0.71 13.12
N MET A 285 -4.73 0.34 11.88
CA MET A 285 -3.58 -0.49 11.57
C MET A 285 -2.26 0.18 11.97
N ALA A 286 -2.09 1.48 11.68
CA ALA A 286 -0.90 2.23 12.04
C ALA A 286 -0.67 2.25 13.57
N VAL A 287 -1.74 2.44 14.35
CA VAL A 287 -1.67 2.41 15.82
C VAL A 287 -1.34 1.00 16.33
N GLU A 288 -1.97 -0.04 15.79
CA GLU A 288 -1.73 -1.43 16.18
C GLU A 288 -0.27 -1.86 15.90
N GLU A 289 0.30 -1.43 14.77
CA GLU A 289 1.71 -1.68 14.42
C GLU A 289 2.66 -0.95 15.37
N LEU A 290 2.38 0.31 15.70
CA LEU A 290 3.19 1.06 16.67
C LEU A 290 3.14 0.42 18.05
N LYS A 291 1.97 0.00 18.51
CA LYS A 291 1.81 -0.68 19.81
C LYS A 291 2.62 -1.97 19.85
N ASP A 292 2.46 -2.84 18.87
CA ASP A 292 3.17 -4.12 18.80
C ASP A 292 4.70 -3.91 18.77
N PHE A 293 5.16 -2.91 18.02
CA PHE A 293 6.59 -2.56 18.00
C PHE A 293 7.08 -1.96 19.32
N LEU A 294 6.34 -1.03 19.91
CA LEU A 294 6.76 -0.38 21.15
C LEU A 294 6.72 -1.32 22.34
N GLU A 295 5.69 -2.14 22.45
CA GLU A 295 5.42 -3.03 23.58
C GLU A 295 6.14 -4.38 23.46
N ASN A 296 6.24 -4.95 22.24
CA ASN A 296 6.78 -6.28 21.99
C ASN A 296 8.04 -6.30 21.12
N GLY A 297 8.38 -5.20 20.47
CA GLY A 297 9.49 -5.14 19.51
C GLY A 297 9.18 -5.77 18.15
N ASN A 298 7.99 -6.29 17.91
CA ASN A 298 7.64 -6.92 16.64
C ASN A 298 7.60 -5.91 15.51
N ILE A 299 8.12 -6.28 14.35
CA ILE A 299 8.07 -5.49 13.12
C ILE A 299 7.22 -6.22 12.09
N ARG A 300 6.05 -5.62 11.77
CA ARG A 300 5.19 -6.02 10.66
C ARG A 300 5.09 -4.84 9.69
N ASN A 301 4.84 -5.07 8.43
CA ASN A 301 4.63 -4.02 7.41
C ASN A 301 5.64 -2.85 7.43
N SER A 302 6.86 -3.04 7.96
CA SER A 302 7.88 -2.00 7.85
C SER A 302 8.41 -1.91 6.42
N VAL A 303 8.70 -0.68 5.98
CA VAL A 303 9.21 -0.38 4.64
C VAL A 303 10.73 -0.24 4.60
N ASN A 304 11.39 -0.02 5.73
CA ASN A 304 12.84 0.18 5.80
C ASN A 304 13.60 -0.91 6.60
N PHE A 305 12.93 -1.68 7.46
CA PHE A 305 13.52 -2.81 8.17
C PHE A 305 12.81 -4.13 7.83
N PRO A 306 13.45 -5.28 8.09
CA PRO A 306 12.82 -6.58 7.84
C PRO A 306 11.66 -6.85 8.79
N ALA A 307 10.66 -7.59 8.33
CA ALA A 307 9.64 -8.16 9.22
C ALA A 307 10.28 -9.16 10.18
N CYS A 308 10.02 -9.02 11.46
CA CYS A 308 10.54 -9.86 12.52
C CYS A 308 9.51 -9.91 13.66
N ASP A 309 9.08 -11.10 14.04
CA ASP A 309 8.01 -11.32 15.01
C ASP A 309 8.38 -12.49 15.90
N MET A 310 8.37 -12.28 17.22
CA MET A 310 8.57 -13.28 18.27
C MET A 310 7.34 -13.36 19.19
N GLY A 311 6.19 -12.82 18.74
CA GLY A 311 4.97 -12.80 19.53
C GLY A 311 4.97 -11.78 20.67
N VAL A 312 3.94 -11.89 21.52
CA VAL A 312 3.85 -11.07 22.74
C VAL A 312 4.93 -11.54 23.70
N ARG A 313 5.71 -10.58 24.19
CA ARG A 313 6.78 -10.88 25.14
C ARG A 313 6.22 -11.29 26.53
N ASP A 314 6.85 -12.23 27.14
CA ASP A 314 6.64 -12.64 28.54
C ASP A 314 7.92 -12.49 29.41
N LYS A 315 9.03 -12.10 28.77
CA LYS A 315 10.34 -11.88 29.37
C LYS A 315 10.91 -10.54 28.96
N THR A 316 12.07 -10.19 29.51
CA THR A 316 12.85 -9.05 29.03
C THR A 316 13.35 -9.31 27.61
N ARG A 317 13.04 -8.38 26.69
CA ARG A 317 13.42 -8.46 25.29
C ARG A 317 14.40 -7.36 24.91
N ILE A 318 15.53 -7.75 24.36
CA ILE A 318 16.52 -6.84 23.76
C ILE A 318 16.22 -6.78 22.27
N THR A 319 16.10 -5.57 21.73
CA THR A 319 15.92 -5.36 20.28
C THR A 319 17.04 -4.49 19.74
N ILE A 320 17.65 -4.92 18.62
CA ILE A 320 18.80 -4.27 18.03
C ILE A 320 18.57 -4.01 16.55
N LEU A 321 18.46 -2.74 16.17
CA LEU A 321 18.48 -2.30 14.78
C LEU A 321 19.94 -2.09 14.39
N HIS A 322 20.40 -2.74 13.31
CA HIS A 322 21.80 -2.71 12.93
C HIS A 322 22.01 -2.84 11.41
N ARG A 323 23.21 -2.54 10.94
CA ARG A 323 23.62 -2.79 9.57
C ARG A 323 23.78 -4.29 9.33
N ASN A 324 23.44 -4.73 8.13
CA ASN A 324 23.60 -6.13 7.72
C ASN A 324 25.05 -6.38 7.27
N ILE A 325 25.95 -6.47 8.23
CA ILE A 325 27.37 -6.73 8.01
C ILE A 325 27.81 -8.01 8.75
N PRO A 326 28.95 -8.61 8.36
CA PRO A 326 29.43 -9.86 8.97
C PRO A 326 29.65 -9.75 10.48
N ASN A 327 29.47 -10.87 11.19
CA ASN A 327 29.80 -11.07 12.60
C ASN A 327 28.97 -10.24 13.61
N MET A 328 27.82 -9.66 13.24
CA MET A 328 26.99 -8.91 14.20
C MET A 328 26.46 -9.82 15.31
N ILE A 329 25.84 -10.94 14.95
CA ILE A 329 25.29 -11.90 15.93
C ILE A 329 26.36 -12.44 16.87
N GLY A 330 27.54 -12.77 16.33
CA GLY A 330 28.66 -13.26 17.15
C GLY A 330 29.09 -12.24 18.22
N GLN A 331 29.12 -10.96 17.89
CA GLN A 331 29.44 -9.89 18.83
C GLN A 331 28.36 -9.72 19.90
N PHE A 332 27.07 -9.74 19.52
CA PHE A 332 25.95 -9.64 20.47
C PHE A 332 25.98 -10.79 21.48
N THR A 333 26.05 -12.02 20.98
CA THR A 333 26.05 -13.21 21.85
C THR A 333 27.31 -13.30 22.74
N ALA A 334 28.47 -12.91 22.23
CA ALA A 334 29.71 -12.87 23.03
C ALA A 334 29.62 -11.87 24.17
N LEU A 335 29.03 -10.68 23.91
CA LEU A 335 28.84 -9.67 24.94
C LEU A 335 27.86 -10.15 26.01
N LEU A 336 26.71 -10.68 25.63
CA LEU A 336 25.72 -11.21 26.57
C LEU A 336 26.29 -12.36 27.42
N ALA A 337 27.05 -13.28 26.79
CA ALA A 337 27.73 -14.37 27.50
C ALA A 337 28.76 -13.89 28.51
N LYS A 338 29.52 -12.83 28.18
CA LYS A 338 30.53 -12.23 29.11
C LYS A 338 29.87 -11.72 30.38
N ASP A 339 28.68 -11.15 30.26
CA ASP A 339 27.92 -10.60 31.40
C ASP A 339 26.95 -11.63 32.01
N ASN A 340 27.11 -12.90 31.65
CA ASN A 340 26.33 -14.05 32.14
C ASN A 340 24.81 -13.92 31.91
N VAL A 341 24.43 -13.25 30.84
CA VAL A 341 23.03 -13.13 30.40
C VAL A 341 22.67 -14.34 29.54
N ASN A 342 21.69 -15.13 29.99
CA ASN A 342 21.21 -16.29 29.25
C ASN A 342 20.21 -15.89 28.19
N ILE A 343 20.40 -16.37 26.95
CA ILE A 343 19.50 -16.18 25.82
C ILE A 343 18.50 -17.33 25.80
N ASP A 344 17.22 -17.02 25.89
CA ASP A 344 16.12 -17.99 25.83
C ASP A 344 15.65 -18.22 24.41
N ASP A 345 15.40 -17.14 23.67
CA ASP A 345 15.04 -17.17 22.23
C ASP A 345 15.72 -16.00 21.51
N MET A 346 15.97 -16.20 20.22
CA MET A 346 16.60 -15.16 19.39
C MET A 346 16.18 -15.29 17.93
N THR A 347 15.84 -14.18 17.34
CA THR A 347 15.56 -14.08 15.90
C THR A 347 16.35 -12.92 15.29
N ASN A 348 17.00 -13.18 14.16
CA ASN A 348 17.62 -12.16 13.32
C ASN A 348 17.09 -12.23 11.89
N LYS A 349 16.68 -11.10 11.34
CA LYS A 349 16.24 -10.95 9.96
C LYS A 349 16.99 -9.80 9.30
N SER A 350 17.17 -9.89 7.98
CA SER A 350 17.81 -8.82 7.20
C SER A 350 16.98 -8.43 5.98
N ARG A 351 17.11 -7.17 5.58
CA ARG A 351 16.52 -6.60 4.37
C ARG A 351 17.48 -5.57 3.78
N GLY A 352 18.10 -5.91 2.66
CA GLY A 352 19.13 -5.06 2.05
C GLY A 352 20.29 -4.77 3.01
N SER A 353 20.57 -3.50 3.24
CA SER A 353 21.68 -3.03 4.08
C SER A 353 21.39 -3.04 5.58
N TYR A 354 20.18 -3.36 6.00
CA TYR A 354 19.74 -3.31 7.40
C TYR A 354 19.28 -4.66 7.90
N ALA A 355 19.43 -4.87 9.21
CA ALA A 355 18.99 -6.06 9.90
C ALA A 355 18.36 -5.69 11.25
N TYR A 356 17.59 -6.60 11.78
CA TYR A 356 16.95 -6.48 13.07
C TYR A 356 17.09 -7.77 13.84
N THR A 357 17.60 -7.67 15.07
CA THR A 357 17.78 -8.78 16.00
C THR A 357 16.87 -8.57 17.20
N MET A 358 16.13 -9.60 17.59
CA MET A 358 15.35 -9.68 18.82
C MET A 358 15.92 -10.82 19.67
N ILE A 359 16.10 -10.59 20.96
CA ILE A 359 16.67 -11.55 21.91
C ILE A 359 15.84 -11.52 23.19
N ASP A 360 15.24 -12.64 23.56
CA ASP A 360 14.58 -12.82 24.84
C ASP A 360 15.58 -13.38 25.86
N VAL A 361 15.62 -12.78 27.04
CA VAL A 361 16.57 -13.12 28.10
C VAL A 361 15.85 -13.36 29.43
N ASP A 362 16.43 -14.25 30.25
CA ASP A 362 15.80 -14.67 31.52
C ASP A 362 15.94 -13.66 32.65
N ASN A 363 16.88 -12.72 32.54
CA ASN A 363 17.24 -11.77 33.60
C ASN A 363 17.12 -10.32 33.11
N ASP A 364 17.07 -9.40 34.05
CA ASP A 364 17.21 -7.98 33.75
C ASP A 364 18.58 -7.71 33.12
N VAL A 365 18.60 -6.80 32.15
CA VAL A 365 19.79 -6.44 31.39
C VAL A 365 20.41 -5.20 32.03
N ALA A 366 21.66 -5.32 32.50
CA ALA A 366 22.37 -4.20 33.08
C ALA A 366 22.62 -3.09 32.06
N GLU A 367 22.64 -1.84 32.49
CA GLU A 367 22.84 -0.67 31.62
C GLU A 367 24.19 -0.73 30.87
N ASP A 368 25.24 -1.30 31.50
CA ASP A 368 26.56 -1.46 30.87
C ASP A 368 26.52 -2.45 29.69
N VAL A 369 25.66 -3.47 29.74
CA VAL A 369 25.46 -4.40 28.62
C VAL A 369 24.79 -3.67 27.46
N VAL A 370 23.78 -2.84 27.74
CA VAL A 370 23.10 -2.02 26.70
C VAL A 370 24.09 -1.09 26.02
N LYS A 371 24.88 -0.34 26.81
CA LYS A 371 25.93 0.52 26.29
C LYS A 371 26.97 -0.24 25.47
N GLY A 372 27.34 -1.45 25.93
CA GLY A 372 28.24 -2.33 25.18
C GLY A 372 27.69 -2.72 23.82
N LEU A 373 26.42 -3.04 23.73
CA LEU A 373 25.73 -3.34 22.46
C LEU A 373 25.69 -2.11 21.54
N GLU A 374 25.38 -0.93 22.08
CA GLU A 374 25.35 0.33 21.33
C GLU A 374 26.71 0.74 20.75
N MET A 375 27.83 0.34 21.41
CA MET A 375 29.19 0.64 20.95
C MET A 375 29.66 -0.29 19.82
N ILE A 376 28.97 -1.36 19.51
CA ILE A 376 29.34 -2.28 18.42
C ILE A 376 29.17 -1.54 17.09
N GLU A 377 30.22 -1.52 16.28
CA GLU A 377 30.17 -0.91 14.94
C GLU A 377 29.07 -1.51 14.09
N GLY A 378 28.24 -0.66 13.52
CA GLY A 378 27.07 -1.06 12.72
C GLY A 378 25.76 -1.17 13.50
N VAL A 379 25.77 -1.06 14.83
CA VAL A 379 24.53 -0.91 15.61
C VAL A 379 23.97 0.51 15.44
N LEU A 380 22.68 0.61 15.19
CA LEU A 380 21.97 1.86 14.96
C LEU A 380 21.14 2.26 16.19
N LYS A 381 20.47 1.28 16.81
CA LYS A 381 19.69 1.51 18.02
C LYS A 381 19.49 0.22 18.80
N VAL A 382 19.61 0.31 20.11
CA VAL A 382 19.30 -0.77 21.06
C VAL A 382 18.11 -0.35 21.92
N ARG A 383 17.19 -1.28 22.17
CA ARG A 383 16.10 -1.08 23.12
C ARG A 383 15.98 -2.31 24.01
N VAL A 384 15.75 -2.09 25.29
CA VAL A 384 15.34 -3.12 26.24
C VAL A 384 13.88 -2.89 26.57
N ILE A 385 13.06 -3.89 26.38
CA ILE A 385 11.63 -3.90 26.64
C ILE A 385 11.44 -4.85 27.81
N ALA A 386 11.24 -4.31 29.00
CA ALA A 386 11.08 -5.04 30.26
C ALA A 386 9.60 -5.08 30.71
#